data_f9dd45bea06878366908625bc39f87bf
#
_entry.id   f9dd45bea06878366908625bc39f87bf
#
_cell.length_a   1.000
_cell.length_b   1.000
_cell.length_c   1.000
_cell.angle_alpha   90.00
_cell.angle_beta   90.00
_cell.angle_gamma   90.00
#
_symmetry.space_group_name_H-M   'P 1'
#
loop_
_entity.id
_entity.type
_entity.pdbx_description
1 polymer ?
#
loop_
_entity_poly.entity_id
_entity_poly.type
_entity_poly.pdbx_seq_one_letter_code
_entity_poly.pdbx_strand_id
1 'polypeptide(L)'
;MRNIGKCTLLFTIGGIGYAGVEILWRQKTHFSMVIAGGICFLILDAIRRKMRGSSLVLQACVSALAITLVELAFGIIFNIIFDMNVWNYSSMPFNFLGQICPLYTALWFLLSLFIIPFAAYLGELLFGEAENCRKEPKKSKVQ
;
A
#
# COMPACT_ATOMS: atom_id res chain seq x y z
N MET A 1 2.52 19.87 -7.44
CA MET A 1 3.01 19.68 -6.05
C MET A 1 1.94 18.92 -5.28
N ARG A 2 2.32 17.83 -4.62
CA ARG A 2 1.41 17.17 -3.68
C ARG A 2 1.17 18.11 -2.50
N ASN A 3 -0.05 18.53 -2.27
CA ASN A 3 -0.36 19.27 -1.06
C ASN A 3 -0.01 18.42 0.16
N ILE A 4 0.80 18.96 1.07
CA ILE A 4 1.22 18.28 2.31
C ILE A 4 -0.02 17.72 3.04
N GLY A 5 -1.11 18.47 3.12
CA GLY A 5 -2.37 18.03 3.72
C GLY A 5 -2.95 16.75 3.10
N LYS A 6 -2.84 16.58 1.76
CA LYS A 6 -3.26 15.36 1.09
C LYS A 6 -2.43 14.15 1.51
N CYS A 7 -1.11 14.30 1.55
CA CYS A 7 -0.22 13.21 1.98
C CYS A 7 -0.48 12.83 3.44
N THR A 8 -0.66 13.82 4.32
CA THR A 8 -0.96 13.56 5.73
C THR A 8 -2.29 12.83 5.89
N LEU A 9 -3.34 13.24 5.18
CA LEU A 9 -4.65 12.59 5.25
C LEU A 9 -4.59 11.15 4.75
N LEU A 10 -3.97 10.90 3.60
CA LEU A 10 -3.82 9.55 3.05
C LEU A 10 -2.96 8.67 3.96
N PHE A 11 -1.88 9.20 4.52
CA PHE A 11 -1.05 8.51 5.50
C PHE A 11 -1.86 8.10 6.74
N THR A 12 -2.66 9.01 7.28
CA THR A 12 -3.50 8.74 8.44
C THR A 12 -4.55 7.67 8.15
N ILE A 13 -5.24 7.78 7.00
CA ILE A 13 -6.23 6.77 6.57
C ILE A 13 -5.56 5.39 6.43
N GLY A 14 -4.41 5.32 5.77
CA GLY A 14 -3.67 4.07 5.58
C GLY A 14 -3.19 3.47 6.90
N GLY A 15 -2.65 4.30 7.81
CA GLY A 15 -2.18 3.86 9.12
C GLY A 15 -3.30 3.32 10.01
N ILE A 16 -4.40 4.07 10.12
CA ILE A 16 -5.58 3.64 10.90
C ILE A 16 -6.24 2.41 10.26
N GLY A 17 -6.38 2.39 8.94
CA GLY A 17 -6.95 1.25 8.21
C GLY A 17 -6.14 -0.02 8.43
N TYR A 18 -4.81 0.07 8.34
CA TYR A 18 -3.92 -1.07 8.58
C TYR A 18 -4.01 -1.56 10.03
N ALA A 19 -3.96 -0.64 11.01
CA ALA A 19 -4.12 -1.00 12.42
C ALA A 19 -5.46 -1.69 12.68
N GLY A 20 -6.55 -1.23 12.06
CA GLY A 20 -7.85 -1.86 12.14
C GLY A 20 -7.85 -3.30 11.61
N VAL A 21 -7.27 -3.54 10.43
CA VAL A 21 -7.13 -4.89 9.86
C VAL A 21 -6.29 -5.77 10.78
N GLU A 22 -5.19 -5.25 11.33
CA GLU A 22 -4.30 -6.02 12.21
C GLU A 22 -4.98 -6.38 13.54
N ILE A 23 -5.74 -5.46 14.12
CA ILE A 23 -6.50 -5.73 15.36
C ILE A 23 -7.57 -6.81 15.09
N LEU A 24 -8.26 -6.75 13.97
CA LEU A 24 -9.25 -7.76 13.59
C LEU A 24 -8.63 -9.14 13.38
N TRP A 25 -7.43 -9.20 12.82
CA TRP A 25 -6.75 -10.45 12.48
C TRP A 25 -5.94 -11.03 13.63
N ARG A 26 -5.17 -10.19 14.33
CA ARG A 26 -4.19 -10.60 15.36
C ARG A 26 -4.57 -10.19 16.77
N GLN A 27 -5.67 -9.44 16.96
CA GLN A 27 -6.12 -8.90 18.25
C GLN A 27 -5.10 -7.96 18.96
N LYS A 28 -4.09 -7.53 18.23
CA LYS A 28 -3.05 -6.60 18.69
C LYS A 28 -2.42 -5.87 17.53
N THR A 29 -1.95 -4.66 17.76
CA THR A 29 -1.17 -3.86 16.81
C THR A 29 -0.01 -3.18 17.51
N HIS A 30 0.92 -2.65 16.72
CA HIS A 30 2.09 -1.91 17.20
C HIS A 30 2.20 -0.58 16.45
N PHE A 31 2.73 0.47 17.09
CA PHE A 31 2.83 1.80 16.45
C PHE A 31 3.61 1.76 15.12
N SER A 32 4.64 0.91 15.02
CA SER A 32 5.40 0.73 13.77
C SER A 32 4.52 0.30 12.60
N MET A 33 3.47 -0.49 12.87
CA MET A 33 2.56 -0.98 11.84
C MET A 33 1.59 0.11 11.36
N VAL A 34 1.24 1.06 12.22
CA VAL A 34 0.49 2.26 11.83
C VAL A 34 1.33 3.11 10.85
N ILE A 35 2.61 3.28 11.14
CA ILE A 35 3.54 4.00 10.28
C ILE A 35 3.74 3.25 8.95
N ALA A 36 3.97 1.94 9.00
CA ALA A 36 4.11 1.11 7.81
C ALA A 36 2.85 1.15 6.94
N GLY A 37 1.65 1.04 7.53
CA GLY A 37 0.37 1.14 6.82
C GLY A 37 0.18 2.48 6.13
N GLY A 38 0.53 3.58 6.80
CA GLY A 38 0.50 4.92 6.21
C GLY A 38 1.44 5.05 5.01
N ILE A 39 2.68 4.57 5.13
CA ILE A 39 3.67 4.55 4.04
C ILE A 39 3.17 3.70 2.88
N CYS A 40 2.68 2.48 3.15
CA CYS A 40 2.15 1.59 2.14
C CYS A 40 0.99 2.24 1.37
N PHE A 41 0.06 2.90 2.05
CA PHE A 41 -1.07 3.56 1.39
C PHE A 41 -0.61 4.70 0.47
N LEU A 42 0.39 5.49 0.87
CA LEU A 42 1.00 6.51 0.02
C LEU A 42 1.69 5.91 -1.22
N ILE A 43 2.36 4.76 -1.05
CA ILE A 43 3.01 4.05 -2.15
C ILE A 43 1.95 3.53 -3.14
N LEU A 44 0.86 2.91 -2.65
CA LEU A 44 -0.23 2.43 -3.49
C LEU A 44 -0.86 3.57 -4.30
N ASP A 45 -1.14 4.70 -3.66
CA ASP A 45 -1.68 5.87 -4.35
C ASP A 45 -0.70 6.43 -5.41
N ALA A 46 0.61 6.39 -5.14
CA ALA A 46 1.63 6.79 -6.10
C ALA A 46 1.71 5.82 -7.30
N ILE A 47 1.68 4.50 -7.05
CA ILE A 47 1.67 3.45 -8.09
C ILE A 47 0.42 3.62 -8.96
N ARG A 48 -0.78 3.72 -8.35
CA ARG A 48 -2.04 3.95 -9.04
C ARG A 48 -1.96 5.14 -10.01
N ARG A 49 -1.43 6.27 -9.55
CA ARG A 49 -1.33 7.48 -10.38
C ARG A 49 -0.30 7.33 -11.49
N LYS A 50 0.85 6.73 -11.19
CA LYS A 50 1.93 6.55 -12.17
C LYS A 50 1.58 5.51 -13.23
N MET A 51 0.79 4.50 -12.86
CA MET A 51 0.42 3.38 -13.72
C MET A 51 -1.04 3.44 -14.21
N ARG A 52 -1.62 4.62 -14.36
CA ARG A 52 -3.04 4.82 -14.75
C ARG A 52 -3.47 4.08 -16.02
N GLY A 53 -2.56 3.87 -16.97
CA GLY A 53 -2.83 3.13 -18.21
C GLY A 53 -2.70 1.62 -18.11
N SER A 54 -2.26 1.10 -16.97
CA SER A 54 -2.02 -0.33 -16.76
C SER A 54 -3.24 -1.02 -16.14
N SER A 55 -3.33 -2.34 -16.33
CA SER A 55 -4.37 -3.14 -15.70
C SER A 55 -4.30 -3.09 -14.16
N LEU A 56 -5.45 -3.23 -13.50
CA LEU A 56 -5.51 -3.30 -12.03
C LEU A 56 -4.65 -4.42 -11.47
N VAL A 57 -4.62 -5.58 -12.14
CA VAL A 57 -3.80 -6.73 -11.75
C VAL A 57 -2.32 -6.38 -11.72
N LEU A 58 -1.82 -5.69 -12.76
CA LEU A 58 -0.41 -5.28 -12.80
C LEU A 58 -0.10 -4.25 -11.70
N GLN A 59 -0.99 -3.29 -11.47
CA GLN A 59 -0.84 -2.34 -10.36
C GLN A 59 -0.80 -3.06 -9.02
N ALA A 60 -1.67 -4.06 -8.81
CA ALA A 60 -1.71 -4.86 -7.58
C ALA A 60 -0.44 -5.71 -7.40
N CYS A 61 0.11 -6.30 -8.46
CA CYS A 61 1.38 -7.02 -8.41
C CYS A 61 2.53 -6.10 -7.96
N VAL A 62 2.67 -4.94 -8.59
CA VAL A 62 3.71 -3.96 -8.23
C VAL A 62 3.52 -3.46 -6.79
N SER A 63 2.27 -3.23 -6.38
CA SER A 63 1.93 -2.82 -5.01
C SER A 63 2.28 -3.88 -3.97
N ALA A 64 1.96 -5.16 -4.25
CA ALA A 64 2.30 -6.26 -3.35
C ALA A 64 3.81 -6.39 -3.13
N LEU A 65 4.60 -6.27 -4.19
CA LEU A 65 6.06 -6.25 -4.09
C LEU A 65 6.57 -5.06 -3.28
N ALA A 66 6.02 -3.87 -3.52
CA ALA A 66 6.40 -2.67 -2.78
C ALA A 66 6.05 -2.79 -1.28
N ILE A 67 4.87 -3.32 -0.93
CA ILE A 67 4.47 -3.57 0.46
C ILE A 67 5.40 -4.60 1.10
N THR A 68 5.73 -5.69 0.41
CA THR A 68 6.66 -6.72 0.92
C THR A 68 8.05 -6.13 1.20
N LEU A 69 8.53 -5.20 0.38
CA LEU A 69 9.80 -4.50 0.64
C LEU A 69 9.72 -3.58 1.87
N VAL A 70 8.60 -2.87 2.06
CA VAL A 70 8.36 -2.08 3.28
C VAL A 70 8.30 -2.98 4.50
N GLU A 71 7.59 -4.10 4.41
CA GLU A 71 7.49 -5.10 5.48
C GLU A 71 8.87 -5.66 5.85
N LEU A 72 9.69 -6.00 4.86
CA LEU A 72 11.07 -6.44 5.09
C LEU A 72 11.91 -5.37 5.80
N ALA A 73 11.84 -4.13 5.34
CA ALA A 73 12.60 -3.03 5.95
C ALA A 73 12.18 -2.78 7.41
N PHE A 74 10.88 -2.74 7.68
CA PHE A 74 10.34 -2.61 9.04
C PHE A 74 10.68 -3.84 9.90
N GLY A 75 10.62 -5.05 9.35
CA GLY A 75 11.01 -6.27 10.03
C GLY A 75 12.49 -6.27 10.44
N ILE A 76 13.37 -5.83 9.56
CA ILE A 76 14.80 -5.70 9.89
C ILE A 76 14.98 -4.67 11.01
N ILE A 77 14.36 -3.51 10.91
CA ILE A 77 14.53 -2.44 11.90
C ILE A 77 13.92 -2.83 13.25
N PHE A 78 12.63 -3.21 13.28
CA PHE A 78 11.90 -3.38 14.54
C PHE A 78 12.09 -4.78 15.14
N ASN A 79 12.15 -5.84 14.34
CA ASN A 79 12.27 -7.19 14.88
C ASN A 79 13.71 -7.65 15.04
N ILE A 80 14.61 -7.29 14.11
CA ILE A 80 16.01 -7.77 14.15
C ILE A 80 16.90 -6.79 14.93
N ILE A 81 16.87 -5.49 14.59
CA ILE A 81 17.77 -4.51 15.22
C ILE A 81 17.28 -4.15 16.62
N PHE A 82 15.98 -3.87 16.78
CA PHE A 82 15.41 -3.48 18.08
C PHE A 82 14.86 -4.65 18.90
N ASP A 83 14.87 -5.87 18.37
CA ASP A 83 14.38 -7.10 19.04
C ASP A 83 12.96 -6.98 19.60
N MET A 84 12.09 -6.22 18.90
CA MET A 84 10.74 -5.92 19.40
C MET A 84 9.73 -7.04 19.14
N ASN A 85 10.06 -8.01 18.30
CA ASN A 85 9.24 -9.20 18.02
C ASN A 85 7.78 -8.86 17.63
N VAL A 86 7.61 -7.83 16.80
CA VAL A 86 6.28 -7.34 16.39
C VAL A 86 5.53 -8.41 15.61
N TRP A 87 6.23 -9.15 14.74
CA TRP A 87 5.75 -10.36 14.05
C TRP A 87 6.89 -11.32 13.75
N ASN A 88 6.56 -12.58 13.46
CA ASN A 88 7.54 -13.59 13.12
C ASN A 88 6.93 -14.63 12.17
N TYR A 89 7.48 -14.74 10.97
CA TYR A 89 7.08 -15.72 9.96
C TYR A 89 8.05 -16.93 9.85
N SER A 90 8.91 -17.16 10.83
CA SER A 90 9.92 -18.23 10.78
C SER A 90 9.31 -19.64 10.61
N SER A 91 8.05 -19.83 11.03
CA SER A 91 7.30 -21.07 10.84
C SER A 91 6.65 -21.20 9.46
N MET A 92 6.65 -20.14 8.65
CA MET A 92 6.04 -20.16 7.32
C MET A 92 6.99 -20.70 6.27
N PRO A 93 6.49 -21.47 5.28
CA PRO A 93 7.34 -21.98 4.19
C PRO A 93 7.89 -20.82 3.35
N PHE A 94 9.13 -20.97 2.90
CA PHE A 94 9.84 -20.00 2.07
C PHE A 94 9.93 -18.59 2.66
N ASN A 95 9.90 -18.47 4.00
CA ASN A 95 10.12 -17.18 4.64
C ASN A 95 11.57 -16.71 4.42
N PHE A 96 11.74 -15.38 4.39
CA PHE A 96 13.05 -14.75 4.36
C PHE A 96 13.28 -14.00 5.66
N LEU A 97 14.31 -14.39 6.40
CA LEU A 97 14.67 -13.87 7.72
C LEU A 97 13.53 -13.88 8.76
N GLY A 98 12.47 -14.68 8.54
CA GLY A 98 11.27 -14.66 9.37
C GLY A 98 10.46 -13.36 9.25
N GLN A 99 10.79 -12.45 8.31
CA GLN A 99 10.18 -11.14 8.18
C GLN A 99 9.15 -11.06 7.06
N ILE A 100 9.37 -11.78 5.97
CA ILE A 100 8.46 -11.85 4.81
C ILE A 100 8.29 -13.32 4.37
N CYS A 101 7.16 -13.61 3.74
CA CYS A 101 6.94 -14.92 3.10
C CYS A 101 5.96 -14.80 1.92
N PRO A 102 5.97 -15.76 0.96
CA PRO A 102 5.13 -15.71 -0.24
C PRO A 102 3.63 -15.67 0.07
N LEU A 103 3.18 -16.31 1.15
CA LEU A 103 1.78 -16.31 1.55
C LEU A 103 1.29 -14.89 1.84
N TYR A 104 2.01 -14.11 2.64
CA TYR A 104 1.64 -12.73 2.96
C TYR A 104 1.81 -11.80 1.76
N THR A 105 2.81 -12.03 0.89
CA THR A 105 2.92 -11.30 -0.37
C THR A 105 1.69 -11.53 -1.26
N ALA A 106 1.15 -12.76 -1.32
CA ALA A 106 -0.09 -13.05 -2.03
C ALA A 106 -1.31 -12.35 -1.37
N LEU A 107 -1.36 -12.29 -0.04
CA LEU A 107 -2.40 -11.54 0.67
C LEU A 107 -2.30 -10.02 0.39
N TRP A 108 -1.11 -9.47 0.33
CA TRP A 108 -0.89 -8.07 -0.08
C TRP A 108 -1.37 -7.80 -1.51
N PHE A 109 -1.17 -8.75 -2.42
CA PHE A 109 -1.72 -8.67 -3.78
C PHE A 109 -3.25 -8.61 -3.76
N LEU A 110 -3.91 -9.54 -3.05
CA LEU A 110 -5.36 -9.56 -2.93
C LEU A 110 -5.89 -8.27 -2.29
N LEU A 111 -5.27 -7.83 -1.21
CA LEU A 111 -5.64 -6.58 -0.54
C LEU A 111 -5.49 -5.37 -1.47
N SER A 112 -4.42 -5.32 -2.28
CA SER A 112 -4.17 -4.23 -3.22
C SER A 112 -5.25 -4.13 -4.31
N LEU A 113 -5.86 -5.25 -4.73
CA LEU A 113 -6.99 -5.24 -5.67
C LEU A 113 -8.19 -4.43 -5.15
N PHE A 114 -8.39 -4.39 -3.83
CA PHE A 114 -9.45 -3.60 -3.19
C PHE A 114 -8.99 -2.17 -2.82
N ILE A 115 -7.78 -2.04 -2.31
CA ILE A 115 -7.26 -0.75 -1.84
C ILE A 115 -6.99 0.22 -2.99
N ILE A 116 -6.55 -0.25 -4.16
CA ILE A 116 -6.29 0.64 -5.30
C ILE A 116 -7.57 1.35 -5.78
N PRO A 117 -8.70 0.65 -6.05
CA PRO A 117 -9.96 1.32 -6.37
C PRO A 117 -10.47 2.23 -5.24
N PHE A 118 -10.30 1.80 -3.98
CA PHE A 118 -10.67 2.61 -2.83
C PHE A 118 -9.85 3.91 -2.74
N ALA A 119 -8.54 3.85 -2.97
CA ALA A 119 -7.69 5.04 -3.04
C ALA A 119 -8.07 5.96 -4.22
N ALA A 120 -8.52 5.39 -5.34
CA ALA A 120 -9.06 6.17 -6.45
C ALA A 120 -10.33 6.92 -6.05
N TYR A 121 -11.28 6.22 -5.45
CA TYR A 121 -12.53 6.80 -4.94
C TYR A 121 -12.28 7.91 -3.92
N LEU A 122 -11.36 7.72 -2.97
CA LEU A 122 -10.97 8.75 -2.02
C LEU A 122 -10.33 9.95 -2.72
N GLY A 123 -9.50 9.72 -3.74
CA GLY A 123 -8.89 10.78 -4.55
C GLY A 123 -9.94 11.64 -5.25
N GLU A 124 -10.98 11.02 -5.79
CA GLU A 124 -12.11 11.72 -6.42
C GLU A 124 -12.93 12.50 -5.39
N LEU A 125 -13.32 11.84 -4.31
CA LEU A 125 -14.21 12.40 -3.29
C LEU A 125 -13.57 13.59 -2.55
N LEU A 126 -12.31 13.45 -2.16
CA LEU A 126 -11.64 14.40 -1.28
C LEU A 126 -10.86 15.50 -2.04
N PHE A 127 -10.46 15.22 -3.27
CA PHE A 127 -9.52 16.09 -4.01
C PHE A 127 -9.96 16.41 -5.44
N GLY A 128 -11.13 15.95 -5.88
CA GLY A 128 -11.68 16.25 -7.22
C GLY A 128 -10.82 15.74 -8.38
N GLU A 129 -10.07 14.64 -8.20
CA GLU A 129 -9.11 14.13 -9.19
C GLU A 129 -9.75 13.53 -10.45
N ALA A 130 -11.08 13.32 -10.46
CA ALA A 130 -11.79 12.66 -11.55
C ALA A 130 -11.87 13.49 -12.85
N GLU A 131 -11.79 14.81 -12.75
CA GLU A 131 -12.14 15.68 -13.87
C GLU A 131 -11.02 15.83 -14.91
N ASN A 132 -9.76 15.60 -14.54
CA ASN A 132 -8.62 15.76 -15.45
C ASN A 132 -8.34 14.55 -16.37
N CYS A 133 -8.89 13.37 -16.08
CA CYS A 133 -8.66 12.17 -16.91
C CYS A 133 -9.56 12.10 -18.15
N ARG A 134 -10.62 12.92 -18.24
CA ARG A 134 -11.61 12.90 -19.34
C ARG A 134 -11.34 13.90 -20.43
N LYS A 135 -10.39 14.82 -20.27
CA LYS A 135 -10.14 15.96 -21.16
C LYS A 135 -8.87 15.91 -21.99
N GLU A 136 -8.27 14.75 -22.22
CA GLU A 136 -7.34 14.65 -23.34
C GLU A 136 -8.13 14.27 -24.61
N PRO A 137 -8.35 15.23 -25.53
CA PRO A 137 -8.88 14.89 -26.84
C PRO A 137 -7.83 14.03 -27.54
N LYS A 138 -8.24 12.85 -28.04
CA LYS A 138 -7.47 12.09 -29.01
C LYS A 138 -6.99 13.10 -30.06
N LYS A 139 -5.69 13.42 -30.07
CA LYS A 139 -5.08 14.09 -31.23
C LYS A 139 -5.30 13.16 -32.41
N SER A 140 -6.30 13.49 -33.20
CA SER A 140 -6.49 12.89 -34.51
C SER A 140 -5.18 13.10 -35.29
N LYS A 141 -4.52 12.01 -35.63
CA LYS A 141 -3.55 12.02 -36.71
C LYS A 141 -4.33 12.39 -37.96
N VAL A 142 -4.24 13.64 -38.36
CA VAL A 142 -4.53 14.05 -39.73
C VAL A 142 -3.19 14.17 -40.44
N GLN A 143 -3.11 13.42 -41.48
CA GLN A 143 -2.14 13.23 -42.55
C GLN A 143 -1.17 14.39 -42.80
#